data_e4084127ff4ac757ecb23cae1c485357
#
_entry.id   e4084127ff4ac757ecb23cae1c485357
#
_cell.length_a   1.000
_cell.length_b   1.000
_cell.length_c   1.000
_cell.angle_alpha   90.00
_cell.angle_beta   90.00
_cell.angle_gamma   90.00
#
_symmetry.space_group_name_H-M   'P 1'
#
loop_
_entity.id
_entity.type
_entity.pdbx_description
1 polymer ?
#
loop_
_entity_poly.entity_id
_entity_poly.type
_entity_poly.pdbx_seq_one_letter_code
_entity_poly.pdbx_strand_id
1 'polypeptide(L)'
;MKWWRKWLKWSAMLAGGLMALVAIGGFFLPASLEVERERLVPLPAPELYVRVSSLNRWPEWATWWKREPFLEVAYTGPEHGAGSAMTWRSKYEGGGRAKITAVVPDREVMVAFDFGERGDAVSLIRFEESADRLQTRVRWKFRTDFGGNTGRRYFGLLFRSWVGQDLEQGLAGLEAAALAKSKPVLPAGPGVEAPLNPR
;
A
#
# COMPACT_ATOMS: atom_id res chain seq x y z
N MET A 1 -15.27 21.52 52.80
CA MET A 1 -15.35 21.74 51.34
C MET A 1 -14.08 22.22 50.62
N LYS A 2 -12.87 21.94 51.13
CA LYS A 2 -11.60 22.38 50.50
C LYS A 2 -10.69 21.23 49.99
N TRP A 3 -11.02 19.97 50.31
CA TRP A 3 -10.19 18.82 50.00
C TRP A 3 -10.20 18.42 48.51
N TRP A 4 -11.39 18.41 47.86
CA TRP A 4 -11.52 18.10 46.43
C TRP A 4 -10.73 19.09 45.52
N ARG A 5 -10.59 20.37 45.93
CA ARG A 5 -9.78 21.36 45.20
C ARG A 5 -8.28 21.04 45.23
N LYS A 6 -7.77 20.38 46.26
CA LYS A 6 -6.39 19.91 46.31
C LYS A 6 -6.20 18.75 45.36
N TRP A 7 -7.11 17.78 45.37
CA TRP A 7 -7.06 16.65 44.42
C TRP A 7 -7.16 17.11 42.97
N LEU A 8 -8.02 18.07 42.65
CA LEU A 8 -8.10 18.64 41.31
C LEU A 8 -6.82 19.33 40.87
N LYS A 9 -6.12 20.03 41.76
CA LYS A 9 -4.81 20.63 41.43
C LYS A 9 -3.73 19.58 41.18
N TRP A 10 -3.69 18.55 42.01
CA TRP A 10 -2.71 17.47 41.85
C TRP A 10 -2.95 16.66 40.58
N SER A 11 -4.20 16.35 40.26
CA SER A 11 -4.56 15.66 39.00
C SER A 11 -4.26 16.53 37.77
N ALA A 12 -4.49 17.85 37.82
CA ALA A 12 -4.16 18.77 36.75
C ALA A 12 -2.63 18.88 36.57
N MET A 13 -1.84 18.93 37.66
CA MET A 13 -0.37 18.91 37.58
C MET A 13 0.17 17.60 37.00
N LEU A 14 -0.40 16.46 37.42
CA LEU A 14 -0.02 15.14 36.89
C LEU A 14 -0.35 15.02 35.39
N ALA A 15 -1.54 15.46 34.98
CA ALA A 15 -1.94 15.49 33.58
C ALA A 15 -1.06 16.40 32.74
N GLY A 16 -0.73 17.59 33.25
CA GLY A 16 0.18 18.53 32.60
C GLY A 16 1.59 17.97 32.48
N GLY A 17 2.12 17.34 33.52
CA GLY A 17 3.42 16.66 33.50
C GLY A 17 3.48 15.50 32.53
N LEU A 18 2.43 14.69 32.46
CA LEU A 18 2.31 13.59 31.48
C LEU A 18 2.26 14.12 30.04
N MET A 19 1.49 15.19 29.81
CA MET A 19 1.37 15.81 28.50
C MET A 19 2.72 16.41 28.05
N ALA A 20 3.46 17.05 28.96
CA ALA A 20 4.81 17.55 28.68
C ALA A 20 5.78 16.40 28.37
N LEU A 21 5.74 15.30 29.11
CA LEU A 21 6.55 14.11 28.85
C LEU A 21 6.25 13.50 27.47
N VAL A 22 4.98 13.40 27.10
CA VAL A 22 4.57 12.92 25.77
C VAL A 22 5.07 13.89 24.69
N ALA A 23 4.90 15.19 24.87
CA ALA A 23 5.38 16.18 23.90
C ALA A 23 6.90 16.11 23.71
N ILE A 24 7.65 16.04 24.80
CA ILE A 24 9.13 15.91 24.78
C ILE A 24 9.54 14.59 24.17
N GLY A 25 8.91 13.46 24.56
CA GLY A 25 9.19 12.14 24.02
C GLY A 25 9.00 12.06 22.50
N GLY A 26 8.01 12.76 21.98
CA GLY A 26 7.74 12.82 20.53
C GLY A 26 8.87 13.46 19.71
N PHE A 27 9.70 14.30 20.30
CA PHE A 27 10.87 14.86 19.63
C PHE A 27 11.97 13.81 19.37
N PHE A 28 12.06 12.80 20.20
CA PHE A 28 13.03 11.71 20.06
C PHE A 28 12.57 10.61 19.10
N LEU A 29 11.30 10.63 18.67
CA LEU A 29 10.79 9.69 17.69
C LEU A 29 11.21 10.08 16.27
N PRO A 30 11.44 9.10 15.36
CA PRO A 30 11.76 9.36 13.97
C PRO A 30 10.72 10.27 13.30
N ALA A 31 11.19 11.29 12.58
CA ALA A 31 10.33 12.21 11.83
C ALA A 31 9.75 11.59 10.56
N SER A 32 10.29 10.45 10.14
CA SER A 32 9.83 9.73 8.95
C SER A 32 9.66 8.24 9.25
N LEU A 33 8.75 7.61 8.53
CA LEU A 33 8.58 6.17 8.50
C LEU A 33 9.08 5.65 7.15
N GLU A 34 9.92 4.63 7.21
CA GLU A 34 10.35 3.87 6.05
C GLU A 34 10.09 2.38 6.32
N VAL A 35 9.40 1.72 5.42
CA VAL A 35 9.09 0.28 5.47
C VAL A 35 9.45 -0.31 4.11
N GLU A 36 10.17 -1.42 4.13
CA GLU A 36 10.55 -2.15 2.93
C GLU A 36 10.16 -3.62 3.11
N ARG A 37 9.64 -4.21 2.03
CA ARG A 37 9.34 -5.63 1.91
C ARG A 37 9.80 -6.14 0.55
N GLU A 38 10.17 -7.40 0.50
CA GLU A 38 10.57 -8.04 -0.74
C GLU A 38 9.92 -9.40 -0.90
N ARG A 39 9.77 -9.81 -2.16
CA ARG A 39 9.25 -11.12 -2.54
C ARG A 39 9.89 -11.59 -3.82
N LEU A 40 10.24 -12.87 -3.87
CA LEU A 40 10.69 -13.52 -5.09
C LEU A 40 9.46 -14.05 -5.82
N VAL A 41 9.25 -13.59 -7.05
CA VAL A 41 8.10 -13.95 -7.89
C VAL A 41 8.62 -14.75 -9.09
N PRO A 42 8.05 -15.94 -9.39
CA PRO A 42 8.53 -16.80 -10.49
C PRO A 42 8.00 -16.31 -11.84
N LEU A 43 8.40 -15.11 -12.22
CA LEU A 43 8.07 -14.45 -13.49
C LEU A 43 9.15 -13.43 -13.85
N PRO A 44 9.31 -13.15 -15.16
CA PRO A 44 10.25 -12.12 -15.64
C PRO A 44 9.79 -10.72 -15.27
N ALA A 45 10.76 -9.81 -15.10
CA ALA A 45 10.53 -8.45 -14.68
C ALA A 45 9.56 -7.65 -15.58
N PRO A 46 9.59 -7.76 -16.93
CA PRO A 46 8.67 -7.02 -17.80
C PRO A 46 7.18 -7.32 -17.51
N GLU A 47 6.85 -8.56 -17.18
CA GLU A 47 5.46 -8.94 -16.87
C GLU A 47 4.95 -8.32 -15.57
N LEU A 48 5.80 -8.22 -14.57
CA LEU A 48 5.49 -7.57 -13.30
C LEU A 48 5.46 -6.06 -13.42
N TYR A 49 6.42 -5.49 -14.17
CA TYR A 49 6.50 -4.06 -14.44
C TYR A 49 5.22 -3.51 -15.06
N VAL A 50 4.69 -4.15 -16.10
CA VAL A 50 3.45 -3.72 -16.75
C VAL A 50 2.27 -3.67 -15.77
N ARG A 51 2.17 -4.60 -14.83
CA ARG A 51 1.10 -4.62 -13.82
C ARG A 51 1.24 -3.50 -12.80
N VAL A 52 2.45 -3.20 -12.40
CA VAL A 52 2.74 -2.19 -11.37
C VAL A 52 2.72 -0.77 -11.96
N SER A 53 3.22 -0.60 -13.20
CA SER A 53 3.23 0.69 -13.88
C SER A 53 1.87 1.14 -14.46
N SER A 54 0.82 0.31 -14.32
CA SER A 54 -0.55 0.59 -14.75
C SER A 54 -1.47 0.67 -13.53
N LEU A 55 -1.81 1.88 -13.07
CA LEU A 55 -2.62 2.07 -11.86
C LEU A 55 -4.03 1.47 -11.97
N ASN A 56 -4.60 1.40 -13.16
CA ASN A 56 -5.88 0.75 -13.44
C ASN A 56 -5.86 -0.77 -13.24
N ARG A 57 -4.67 -1.38 -13.15
CA ARG A 57 -4.47 -2.80 -12.86
C ARG A 57 -4.24 -3.10 -11.37
N TRP A 58 -4.07 -2.09 -10.54
CA TRP A 58 -3.86 -2.28 -9.11
C TRP A 58 -4.99 -3.03 -8.40
N PRO A 59 -6.27 -2.86 -8.77
CA PRO A 59 -7.35 -3.70 -8.22
C PRO A 59 -7.16 -5.21 -8.39
N GLU A 60 -6.40 -5.65 -9.39
CA GLU A 60 -6.14 -7.07 -9.65
C GLU A 60 -5.28 -7.71 -8.55
N TRP A 61 -4.39 -6.93 -7.91
CA TRP A 61 -3.37 -7.45 -7.00
C TRP A 61 -3.24 -6.70 -5.67
N ALA A 62 -3.53 -5.41 -5.63
CA ALA A 62 -3.41 -4.61 -4.42
C ALA A 62 -4.58 -4.91 -3.45
N THR A 63 -4.24 -5.37 -2.26
CA THR A 63 -5.23 -5.95 -1.33
C THR A 63 -6.14 -4.93 -0.67
N TRP A 64 -5.74 -3.67 -0.56
CA TRP A 64 -6.60 -2.61 0.00
C TRP A 64 -7.88 -2.38 -0.81
N TRP A 65 -7.89 -2.61 -2.13
CA TRP A 65 -9.11 -2.57 -2.94
C TRP A 65 -10.17 -3.57 -2.49
N LYS A 66 -9.75 -4.73 -1.99
CA LYS A 66 -10.65 -5.78 -1.54
C LYS A 66 -11.33 -5.47 -0.21
N ARG A 67 -10.75 -4.55 0.57
CA ARG A 67 -11.29 -4.14 1.87
C ARG A 67 -12.42 -3.12 1.76
N GLU A 68 -12.48 -2.39 0.63
CA GLU A 68 -13.47 -1.35 0.40
C GLU A 68 -14.25 -1.58 -0.91
N PRO A 69 -15.37 -2.30 -0.86
CA PRO A 69 -16.17 -2.61 -2.04
C PRO A 69 -16.86 -1.38 -2.68
N PHE A 70 -16.93 -0.26 -1.97
CA PHE A 70 -17.54 0.99 -2.42
C PHE A 70 -16.51 2.10 -2.72
N LEU A 71 -15.29 1.70 -3.06
CA LEU A 71 -14.24 2.65 -3.44
C LEU A 71 -14.55 3.27 -4.81
N GLU A 72 -14.81 4.59 -4.83
CA GLU A 72 -14.91 5.35 -6.08
C GLU A 72 -13.52 5.70 -6.56
N VAL A 73 -13.18 5.31 -7.80
CA VAL A 73 -11.85 5.56 -8.37
C VAL A 73 -11.99 6.22 -9.73
N ALA A 74 -11.21 7.27 -9.96
CA ALA A 74 -11.04 7.91 -11.26
C ALA A 74 -9.58 7.85 -11.69
N TYR A 75 -9.34 7.45 -12.94
CA TYR A 75 -8.01 7.37 -13.53
C TYR A 75 -7.80 8.53 -14.50
N THR A 76 -6.60 9.09 -14.52
CA THR A 76 -6.20 10.20 -15.40
C THR A 76 -4.77 10.03 -15.89
N GLY A 77 -4.42 10.71 -16.99
CA GLY A 77 -3.09 10.59 -17.60
C GLY A 77 -2.95 9.35 -18.50
N PRO A 78 -1.72 8.94 -18.82
CA PRO A 78 -1.47 7.77 -19.65
C PRO A 78 -1.89 6.49 -18.95
N GLU A 79 -2.20 5.44 -19.72
CA GLU A 79 -2.63 4.15 -19.20
C GLU A 79 -1.56 3.49 -18.30
N HIS A 80 -0.29 3.72 -18.62
CA HIS A 80 0.85 3.19 -17.86
C HIS A 80 2.03 4.15 -17.85
N GLY A 81 2.93 3.98 -16.87
CA GLY A 81 4.16 4.74 -16.75
C GLY A 81 4.01 6.11 -16.11
N ALA A 82 5.02 6.95 -16.28
CA ALA A 82 5.07 8.26 -15.65
C ALA A 82 3.92 9.17 -16.12
N GLY A 83 3.29 9.85 -15.16
CA GLY A 83 2.11 10.68 -15.40
C GLY A 83 0.78 9.96 -15.20
N SER A 84 0.73 8.62 -15.22
CA SER A 84 -0.46 7.87 -14.84
C SER A 84 -0.85 8.24 -13.40
N ALA A 85 -2.13 8.53 -13.19
CA ALA A 85 -2.63 8.95 -11.89
C ALA A 85 -4.01 8.36 -11.61
N MET A 86 -4.31 8.17 -10.35
CA MET A 86 -5.63 7.82 -9.87
C MET A 86 -6.01 8.67 -8.67
N THR A 87 -7.29 8.96 -8.54
CA THR A 87 -7.88 9.53 -7.34
C THR A 87 -8.91 8.55 -6.81
N TRP A 88 -8.98 8.41 -5.50
CA TRP A 88 -10.01 7.58 -4.88
C TRP A 88 -10.74 8.35 -3.80
N ARG A 89 -11.98 7.94 -3.57
CA ARG A 89 -12.82 8.38 -2.46
C ARG A 89 -13.37 7.16 -1.75
N SER A 90 -13.06 7.06 -0.47
CA SER A 90 -13.56 6.04 0.42
C SER A 90 -14.56 6.65 1.40
N LYS A 91 -15.60 5.90 1.73
CA LYS A 91 -16.58 6.31 2.75
C LYS A 91 -16.01 6.21 4.17
N TYR A 92 -15.07 5.30 4.38
CA TYR A 92 -14.55 4.95 5.71
C TYR A 92 -13.11 5.42 5.93
N GLU A 93 -12.25 5.26 4.92
CA GLU A 93 -10.82 5.55 5.03
C GLU A 93 -10.42 6.92 4.43
N GLY A 94 -11.40 7.70 3.94
CA GLY A 94 -11.15 8.98 3.30
C GLY A 94 -10.66 8.84 1.85
N GLY A 95 -10.34 9.97 1.24
CA GLY A 95 -9.85 10.02 -0.14
C GLY A 95 -8.34 10.17 -0.22
N GLY A 96 -7.85 10.08 -1.45
CA GLY A 96 -6.44 10.32 -1.77
C GLY A 96 -6.18 10.33 -3.27
N ARG A 97 -4.91 10.51 -3.58
CA ARG A 97 -4.40 10.51 -4.94
C ARG A 97 -3.10 9.71 -4.99
N ALA A 98 -2.92 8.95 -6.06
CA ALA A 98 -1.64 8.36 -6.41
C ALA A 98 -1.24 8.79 -7.81
N LYS A 99 0.06 9.03 -8.01
CA LYS A 99 0.63 9.39 -9.32
C LYS A 99 1.97 8.71 -9.50
N ILE A 100 2.15 8.04 -10.62
CA ILE A 100 3.47 7.55 -11.03
C ILE A 100 4.31 8.75 -11.46
N THR A 101 5.37 9.03 -10.70
CA THR A 101 6.23 10.20 -10.91
C THR A 101 7.44 9.89 -11.76
N ALA A 102 7.96 8.66 -11.69
CA ALA A 102 9.09 8.23 -12.48
C ALA A 102 9.03 6.72 -12.72
N VAL A 103 9.60 6.27 -13.82
CA VAL A 103 9.77 4.86 -14.16
C VAL A 103 11.14 4.63 -14.80
N VAL A 104 11.72 3.49 -14.52
CA VAL A 104 12.79 2.87 -15.32
C VAL A 104 12.20 1.55 -15.82
N PRO A 105 11.95 1.40 -17.13
CA PRO A 105 11.30 0.22 -17.67
C PRO A 105 11.94 -1.08 -17.16
N ASP A 106 11.09 -2.00 -16.74
CA ASP A 106 11.44 -3.32 -16.20
C ASP A 106 12.31 -3.32 -14.94
N ARG A 107 12.60 -2.14 -14.38
CA ARG A 107 13.49 -2.01 -13.21
C ARG A 107 12.89 -1.26 -12.03
N GLU A 108 12.13 -0.18 -12.29
CA GLU A 108 11.70 0.68 -11.19
C GLU A 108 10.43 1.44 -11.53
N VAL A 109 9.53 1.55 -10.53
CA VAL A 109 8.35 2.41 -10.56
C VAL A 109 8.31 3.22 -9.27
N MET A 110 8.23 4.55 -9.41
CA MET A 110 8.07 5.48 -8.29
C MET A 110 6.67 6.06 -8.31
N VAL A 111 5.98 5.95 -7.17
CA VAL A 111 4.59 6.42 -7.00
C VAL A 111 4.54 7.40 -5.83
N ALA A 112 4.05 8.60 -6.08
CA ALA A 112 3.73 9.57 -5.04
C ALA A 112 2.26 9.42 -4.64
N PHE A 113 2.01 9.43 -3.35
CA PHE A 113 0.68 9.41 -2.73
C PHE A 113 0.44 10.72 -2.01
N ASP A 114 -0.77 11.24 -2.16
CA ASP A 114 -1.31 12.36 -1.42
C ASP A 114 -2.58 11.88 -0.71
N PHE A 115 -2.55 11.88 0.61
CA PHE A 115 -3.67 11.48 1.47
C PHE A 115 -4.36 12.72 2.10
N GLY A 116 -4.14 13.91 1.53
CA GLY A 116 -4.66 15.17 2.04
C GLY A 116 -4.07 15.52 3.41
N GLU A 117 -4.93 15.84 4.36
CA GLU A 117 -4.50 16.22 5.72
C GLU A 117 -3.70 15.12 6.45
N ARG A 118 -3.78 13.86 5.98
CA ARG A 118 -3.03 12.74 6.56
C ARG A 118 -1.56 12.71 6.13
N GLY A 119 -1.20 13.52 5.11
CA GLY A 119 0.18 13.68 4.62
C GLY A 119 0.46 12.93 3.33
N ASP A 120 1.71 13.00 2.92
CA ASP A 120 2.21 12.45 1.68
C ASP A 120 3.06 11.22 1.93
N ALA A 121 3.17 10.37 0.92
CA ALA A 121 4.08 9.24 0.92
C ALA A 121 4.63 8.98 -0.47
N VAL A 122 5.74 8.26 -0.51
CA VAL A 122 6.35 7.78 -1.76
C VAL A 122 6.56 6.28 -1.65
N SER A 123 6.14 5.57 -2.69
CA SER A 123 6.48 4.17 -2.90
C SER A 123 7.51 4.05 -4.00
N LEU A 124 8.50 3.19 -3.78
CA LEU A 124 9.50 2.79 -4.75
C LEU A 124 9.43 1.29 -4.90
N ILE A 125 9.11 0.81 -6.10
CA ILE A 125 9.01 -0.62 -6.40
C ILE A 125 10.11 -0.95 -7.41
N ARG A 126 11.02 -1.85 -7.01
CA ARG A 126 12.15 -2.30 -7.82
C ARG A 126 12.01 -3.74 -8.23
N PHE A 127 12.47 -4.05 -9.44
CA PHE A 127 12.46 -5.35 -10.05
C PHE A 127 13.90 -5.75 -10.33
N GLU A 128 14.38 -6.80 -9.68
CA GLU A 128 15.70 -7.39 -9.88
C GLU A 128 15.50 -8.78 -10.47
N GLU A 129 15.64 -8.87 -11.80
CA GLU A 129 15.46 -10.12 -12.53
C GLU A 129 16.66 -11.06 -12.29
N SER A 130 16.39 -12.35 -12.11
CA SER A 130 17.44 -13.38 -12.03
C SER A 130 18.15 -13.57 -13.39
N ALA A 131 19.37 -14.11 -13.37
CA ALA A 131 20.18 -14.29 -14.57
C ALA A 131 19.51 -15.21 -15.62
N ASP A 132 18.72 -16.18 -15.17
CA ASP A 132 17.94 -17.10 -16.02
C ASP A 132 16.60 -16.51 -16.50
N ARG A 133 16.25 -15.30 -16.03
CA ARG A 133 14.99 -14.59 -16.31
C ARG A 133 13.71 -15.34 -15.92
N LEU A 134 13.82 -16.35 -15.07
CA LEU A 134 12.68 -17.13 -14.63
C LEU A 134 12.01 -16.55 -13.37
N GLN A 135 12.74 -15.71 -12.65
CA GLN A 135 12.28 -15.14 -11.39
C GLN A 135 12.69 -13.68 -11.29
N THR A 136 11.90 -12.92 -10.53
CA THR A 136 12.19 -11.52 -10.23
C THR A 136 12.02 -11.28 -8.74
N ARG A 137 13.04 -10.73 -8.11
CA ARG A 137 12.93 -10.16 -6.77
C ARG A 137 12.25 -8.81 -6.88
N VAL A 138 11.04 -8.70 -6.34
CA VAL A 138 10.30 -7.44 -6.24
C VAL A 138 10.51 -6.87 -4.85
N ARG A 139 11.10 -5.68 -4.79
CA ARG A 139 11.35 -4.95 -3.54
C ARG A 139 10.47 -3.72 -3.52
N TRP A 140 9.63 -3.60 -2.50
CA TRP A 140 8.70 -2.50 -2.34
C TRP A 140 9.04 -1.70 -1.08
N LYS A 141 9.47 -0.46 -1.28
CA LYS A 141 9.78 0.51 -0.24
C LYS A 141 8.69 1.57 -0.19
N PHE A 142 8.18 1.84 1.00
CA PHE A 142 7.22 2.91 1.29
C PHE A 142 7.85 3.88 2.28
N ARG A 143 7.75 5.17 1.99
CA ARG A 143 8.25 6.24 2.86
C ARG A 143 7.21 7.33 3.02
N THR A 144 7.00 7.78 4.25
CA THR A 144 6.21 8.97 4.59
C THR A 144 6.95 9.82 5.60
N ASP A 145 6.74 11.14 5.56
CA ASP A 145 7.32 12.09 6.48
C ASP A 145 6.23 12.68 7.38
N PHE A 146 6.49 12.70 8.68
CA PHE A 146 5.57 13.25 9.69
C PHE A 146 5.86 14.73 10.00
N GLY A 147 6.94 15.28 9.44
CA GLY A 147 7.36 16.66 9.64
C GLY A 147 7.58 17.02 11.12
N GLY A 148 7.18 18.23 11.48
CA GLY A 148 7.25 18.74 12.85
C GLY A 148 6.14 18.22 13.78
N ASN A 149 5.17 17.43 13.30
CA ASN A 149 4.05 16.99 14.11
C ASN A 149 4.42 15.80 14.99
N THR A 150 4.73 16.08 16.27
CA THR A 150 5.12 15.07 17.25
C THR A 150 4.03 14.00 17.50
N GLY A 151 2.76 14.37 17.43
CA GLY A 151 1.65 13.42 17.57
C GLY A 151 1.64 12.37 16.45
N ARG A 152 1.91 12.78 15.21
CA ARG A 152 2.02 11.86 14.06
C ARG A 152 3.20 10.89 14.21
N ARG A 153 4.28 11.27 14.88
CA ARG A 153 5.43 10.39 15.12
C ARG A 153 5.08 9.21 16.02
N TYR A 154 4.23 9.43 17.04
CA TYR A 154 3.71 8.32 17.86
C TYR A 154 2.83 7.37 17.05
N PHE A 155 1.98 7.93 16.19
CA PHE A 155 1.17 7.13 15.29
C PHE A 155 2.03 6.29 14.33
N GLY A 156 3.18 6.82 13.91
CA GLY A 156 4.15 6.12 13.06
C GLY A 156 4.63 4.78 13.62
N LEU A 157 4.71 4.62 14.95
CA LEU A 157 5.10 3.36 15.58
C LEU A 157 4.09 2.23 15.28
N LEU A 158 2.80 2.52 15.38
CA LEU A 158 1.73 1.57 15.07
C LEU A 158 1.55 1.39 13.57
N PHE A 159 1.67 2.48 12.83
CA PHE A 159 1.49 2.53 11.38
C PHE A 159 2.54 1.68 10.62
N ARG A 160 3.75 1.53 11.19
CA ARG A 160 4.81 0.68 10.64
C ARG A 160 4.37 -0.77 10.42
N SER A 161 3.67 -1.34 11.39
CA SER A 161 3.18 -2.71 11.30
C SER A 161 2.10 -2.86 10.23
N TRP A 162 1.18 -1.90 10.14
CA TRP A 162 0.09 -1.92 9.16
C TRP A 162 0.61 -1.77 7.74
N VAL A 163 1.47 -0.78 7.50
CA VAL A 163 2.11 -0.61 6.19
C VAL A 163 2.90 -1.85 5.81
N GLY A 164 3.66 -2.44 6.76
CA GLY A 164 4.42 -3.66 6.50
C GLY A 164 3.54 -4.82 6.03
N GLN A 165 2.40 -5.02 6.69
CA GLN A 165 1.43 -6.05 6.30
C GLN A 165 0.79 -5.76 4.93
N ASP A 166 0.46 -4.50 4.65
CA ASP A 166 -0.11 -4.10 3.36
C ASP A 166 0.86 -4.34 2.21
N LEU A 167 2.15 -4.03 2.40
CA LEU A 167 3.17 -4.31 1.38
C LEU A 167 3.35 -5.82 1.16
N GLU A 168 3.40 -6.62 2.23
CA GLU A 168 3.51 -8.08 2.14
C GLU A 168 2.31 -8.70 1.41
N GLN A 169 1.10 -8.30 1.77
CA GLN A 169 -0.12 -8.75 1.12
C GLN A 169 -0.19 -8.28 -0.34
N GLY A 170 0.23 -7.04 -0.63
CA GLY A 170 0.31 -6.51 -1.97
C GLY A 170 1.27 -7.31 -2.86
N LEU A 171 2.46 -7.62 -2.35
CA LEU A 171 3.44 -8.46 -3.06
C LEU A 171 2.92 -9.89 -3.28
N ALA A 172 2.25 -10.48 -2.29
CA ALA A 172 1.60 -11.78 -2.43
C ALA A 172 0.46 -11.75 -3.47
N GLY A 173 -0.33 -10.67 -3.47
CA GLY A 173 -1.38 -10.44 -4.47
C GLY A 173 -0.82 -10.29 -5.88
N LEU A 174 0.30 -9.56 -6.04
CA LEU A 174 0.99 -9.40 -7.31
C LEU A 174 1.47 -10.74 -7.86
N GLU A 175 2.09 -11.58 -7.02
CA GLU A 175 2.49 -12.94 -7.38
C GLU A 175 1.28 -13.78 -7.81
N ALA A 176 0.22 -13.80 -7.02
CA ALA A 176 -0.99 -14.58 -7.30
C ALA A 176 -1.66 -14.15 -8.62
N ALA A 177 -1.81 -12.84 -8.86
CA ALA A 177 -2.38 -12.29 -10.09
C ALA A 177 -1.51 -12.60 -11.32
N ALA A 178 -0.20 -12.64 -11.13
CA ALA A 178 0.75 -12.96 -12.16
C ALA A 178 0.66 -14.44 -12.57
N LEU A 179 0.66 -15.34 -11.58
CA LEU A 179 0.55 -16.79 -11.80
C LEU A 179 -0.81 -17.22 -12.34
N ALA A 180 -1.90 -16.53 -11.98
CA ALA A 180 -3.24 -16.85 -12.48
C ALA A 180 -3.33 -16.68 -14.00
N LYS A 181 -2.63 -15.73 -14.60
CA LYS A 181 -2.57 -15.51 -16.06
C LYS A 181 -1.61 -16.45 -16.79
N SER A 182 -0.66 -17.05 -16.07
CA SER A 182 0.32 -17.98 -16.64
C SER A 182 -0.23 -19.41 -16.73
N LYS A 183 -1.37 -19.71 -16.11
CA LYS A 183 -2.03 -20.99 -16.30
C LYS A 183 -2.62 -21.06 -17.71
N PRO A 184 -2.24 -22.06 -18.54
CA PRO A 184 -2.91 -22.30 -19.83
C PRO A 184 -4.39 -22.49 -19.55
N VAL A 185 -5.25 -21.80 -20.28
CA VAL A 185 -6.67 -22.14 -20.34
C VAL A 185 -6.70 -23.53 -20.95
N LEU A 186 -6.92 -24.56 -20.14
CA LEU A 186 -7.21 -25.90 -20.66
C LEU A 186 -8.43 -25.73 -21.57
N PRO A 187 -8.36 -26.15 -22.86
CA PRO A 187 -9.51 -26.13 -23.71
C PRO A 187 -10.62 -26.91 -22.99
N ALA A 188 -11.82 -26.35 -22.96
CA ALA A 188 -12.98 -27.04 -22.44
C ALA A 188 -13.00 -28.43 -23.11
N GLY A 189 -12.92 -29.48 -22.29
CA GLY A 189 -12.97 -30.85 -22.79
C GLY A 189 -14.21 -31.01 -23.68
N PRO A 190 -14.17 -31.91 -24.69
CA PRO A 190 -15.29 -32.13 -25.59
C PRO A 190 -16.53 -32.37 -24.75
N GLY A 191 -17.56 -31.57 -25.02
CA GLY A 191 -18.82 -31.63 -24.28
C GLY A 191 -19.31 -33.07 -24.19
N VAL A 192 -19.58 -33.49 -22.95
CA VAL A 192 -20.35 -34.73 -22.72
C VAL A 192 -21.73 -34.49 -23.34
N GLU A 193 -21.95 -35.02 -24.53
CA GLU A 193 -23.28 -35.09 -25.11
C GLU A 193 -24.20 -35.75 -24.09
N ALA A 194 -25.23 -35.02 -23.68
CA ALA A 194 -26.28 -35.57 -22.84
C ALA A 194 -26.90 -36.76 -23.60
N PRO A 195 -27.11 -37.93 -22.97
CA PRO A 195 -27.76 -39.05 -23.62
C PRO A 195 -29.17 -38.66 -24.03
N LEU A 196 -29.46 -38.74 -25.33
CA LEU A 196 -30.80 -38.66 -25.88
C LEU A 196 -31.66 -39.70 -25.20
N ASN A 197 -32.65 -39.26 -24.45
CA ASN A 197 -33.67 -40.10 -23.84
C ASN A 197 -34.60 -40.66 -24.97
N PRO A 198 -34.61 -41.99 -25.29
CA PRO A 198 -35.62 -42.58 -26.12
C PRO A 198 -36.84 -42.86 -25.26
N ARG A 199 -37.94 -42.27 -25.60
CA ARG A 199 -39.33 -42.48 -25.21
C ARG A 199 -39.65 -43.55 -24.16
#